data_26062812083b9aa2f70688c7448dd9e9
#
_entry.id   26062812083b9aa2f70688c7448dd9e9
#
_cell.length_a   1.000
_cell.length_b   1.000
_cell.length_c   1.000
_cell.angle_alpha   90.00
_cell.angle_beta   90.00
_cell.angle_gamma   90.00
#
_symmetry.space_group_name_H-M   'P 1'
#
loop_
_entity.id
_entity.type
_entity.pdbx_description
1 polymer ?
#
loop_
_entity_poly.entity_id
_entity_poly.type
_entity_poly.pdbx_seq_one_letter_code
_entity_poly.pdbx_strand_id
1 'polypeptide(L)'
;MFGFLNVYKPVGKTSHDVVAFLRRVTKIKQIGHTGTLDPFAEGVLPICIGKATRLIEYLEDDKAYIGTFCFGKSTDSFDIDGNIVETFEDKVAEDDIQSALKSFEGVIEQMPPIYSAIKIDGKKLYEYAREGKTVDINPRKVTIEKIELRSFDYENQIAEIYIKCSKGTYIRSIANDLGKALNN
;
A
#
# COMPACT_ATOMS: atom_id res chain seq x y z
N MET A 1 -19.84 14.05 -20.23
CA MET A 1 -18.77 14.55 -19.32
C MET A 1 -17.64 13.52 -19.29
N PHE A 2 -16.40 13.97 -19.37
CA PHE A 2 -15.21 13.13 -19.18
C PHE A 2 -14.08 13.99 -18.60
N GLY A 3 -13.14 13.38 -17.89
CA GLY A 3 -12.01 14.08 -17.30
C GLY A 3 -11.47 13.37 -16.05
N PHE A 4 -10.63 14.10 -15.32
CA PHE A 4 -10.01 13.65 -14.09
C PHE A 4 -10.58 14.43 -12.92
N LEU A 5 -10.67 13.76 -11.77
CA LEU A 5 -11.12 14.36 -10.53
C LEU A 5 -10.26 13.82 -9.38
N ASN A 6 -9.66 14.70 -8.58
CA ASN A 6 -9.01 14.32 -7.34
C ASN A 6 -10.06 14.25 -6.24
N VAL A 7 -10.19 13.08 -5.62
CA VAL A 7 -11.14 12.82 -4.55
C VAL A 7 -10.38 12.42 -3.30
N TYR A 8 -10.70 13.01 -2.16
CA TYR A 8 -10.22 12.54 -0.87
C TYR A 8 -10.98 11.27 -0.50
N LYS A 9 -10.28 10.14 -0.38
CA LYS A 9 -10.83 8.89 0.14
C LYS A 9 -10.69 8.89 1.66
N PRO A 10 -11.77 8.82 2.43
CA PRO A 10 -11.68 8.71 3.88
C PRO A 10 -11.31 7.30 4.33
N VAL A 11 -10.86 7.18 5.58
CA VAL A 11 -10.70 5.89 6.28
C VAL A 11 -12.01 5.10 6.28
N GLY A 12 -11.93 3.78 6.25
CA GLY A 12 -13.06 2.86 6.32
C GLY A 12 -13.85 2.69 5.01
N LYS A 13 -13.38 3.31 3.91
CA LYS A 13 -13.94 3.12 2.56
C LYS A 13 -12.92 2.49 1.64
N THR A 14 -13.38 1.58 0.79
CA THR A 14 -12.55 1.09 -0.31
C THR A 14 -12.47 2.11 -1.44
N SER A 15 -11.43 2.03 -2.28
CA SER A 15 -11.36 2.83 -3.52
C SER A 15 -12.58 2.59 -4.43
N HIS A 16 -13.13 1.38 -4.41
CA HIS A 16 -14.32 1.04 -5.18
C HIS A 16 -15.60 1.70 -4.64
N ASP A 17 -15.73 1.90 -3.32
CA ASP A 17 -16.87 2.61 -2.71
C ASP A 17 -16.92 4.06 -3.19
N VAL A 18 -15.76 4.71 -3.34
CA VAL A 18 -15.66 6.05 -3.91
C VAL A 18 -16.16 6.06 -5.36
N VAL A 19 -15.73 5.10 -6.17
CA VAL A 19 -16.21 4.94 -7.55
C VAL A 19 -17.72 4.70 -7.61
N ALA A 20 -18.23 3.82 -6.75
CA ALA A 20 -19.67 3.52 -6.67
C ALA A 20 -20.49 4.75 -6.27
N PHE A 21 -20.01 5.53 -5.29
CA PHE A 21 -20.62 6.79 -4.90
C PHE A 21 -20.70 7.77 -6.07
N LEU A 22 -19.58 7.96 -6.79
CA LEU A 22 -19.51 8.87 -7.92
C LEU A 22 -20.42 8.42 -9.08
N ARG A 23 -20.49 7.12 -9.36
CA ARG A 23 -21.43 6.57 -10.35
C ARG A 23 -22.89 6.90 -10.01
N ARG A 24 -23.23 6.80 -8.72
CA ARG A 24 -24.58 7.11 -8.22
C ARG A 24 -24.93 8.59 -8.39
N VAL A 25 -24.01 9.49 -8.04
CA VAL A 25 -24.22 10.94 -8.10
C VAL A 25 -24.22 11.45 -9.52
N THR A 26 -23.23 11.04 -10.33
CA THR A 26 -23.06 11.56 -11.70
C THR A 26 -23.93 10.86 -12.74
N LYS A 27 -24.48 9.69 -12.42
CA LYS A 27 -25.18 8.76 -13.33
C LYS A 27 -24.29 8.26 -14.49
N ILE A 28 -22.96 8.42 -14.38
CA ILE A 28 -21.99 7.94 -15.37
C ILE A 28 -21.50 6.58 -14.91
N LYS A 29 -21.68 5.53 -15.76
CA LYS A 29 -21.25 4.16 -15.46
C LYS A 29 -19.73 3.99 -15.57
N GLN A 30 -19.13 4.65 -16.55
CA GLN A 30 -17.69 4.53 -16.84
C GLN A 30 -16.90 5.47 -15.93
N ILE A 31 -16.52 4.99 -14.75
CA ILE A 31 -15.66 5.66 -13.77
C ILE A 31 -14.68 4.65 -13.22
N GLY A 32 -13.41 5.03 -13.12
CA GLY A 32 -12.33 4.22 -12.53
C GLY A 32 -11.36 5.07 -11.73
N HIS A 33 -10.54 4.44 -10.90
CA HIS A 33 -9.46 5.09 -10.15
C HIS A 33 -8.10 4.68 -10.71
N THR A 34 -7.07 5.50 -10.50
CA THR A 34 -5.71 5.25 -11.03
C THR A 34 -4.86 4.35 -10.14
N GLY A 35 -5.27 4.13 -8.90
CA GLY A 35 -4.58 3.28 -7.94
C GLY A 35 -5.50 2.89 -6.79
N THR A 36 -5.13 1.87 -6.04
CA THR A 36 -5.91 1.40 -4.90
C THR A 36 -5.31 1.93 -3.61
N LEU A 37 -6.13 2.54 -2.78
CA LEU A 37 -5.84 2.77 -1.37
C LEU A 37 -6.57 1.72 -0.55
N ASP A 38 -5.87 1.15 0.42
CA ASP A 38 -6.44 0.18 1.36
C ASP A 38 -7.57 0.84 2.20
N PRO A 39 -8.50 0.06 2.79
CA PRO A 39 -9.63 0.61 3.54
C PRO A 39 -9.21 1.50 4.71
N PHE A 40 -8.15 1.13 5.44
CA PHE A 40 -7.60 1.91 6.56
C PHE A 40 -6.82 3.16 6.12
N ALA A 41 -6.35 3.21 4.86
CA ALA A 41 -5.64 4.36 4.34
C ALA A 41 -6.62 5.47 3.91
N GLU A 42 -6.14 6.71 3.94
CA GLU A 42 -6.87 7.89 3.46
C GLU A 42 -6.00 8.73 2.53
N GLY A 43 -6.60 9.68 1.84
CA GLY A 43 -5.88 10.64 1.01
C GLY A 43 -6.40 10.77 -0.41
N VAL A 44 -5.57 11.32 -1.27
CA VAL A 44 -5.94 11.64 -2.66
C VAL A 44 -6.08 10.36 -3.48
N LEU A 45 -7.26 10.17 -4.04
CA LEU A 45 -7.59 9.11 -4.99
C LEU A 45 -7.97 9.76 -6.33
N PRO A 46 -7.07 9.76 -7.34
CA PRO A 46 -7.41 10.29 -8.64
C PRO A 46 -8.42 9.38 -9.36
N ILE A 47 -9.48 9.99 -9.84
CA ILE A 47 -10.61 9.34 -10.51
C ILE A 47 -10.66 9.76 -11.98
N CYS A 48 -10.88 8.80 -12.84
CA CYS A 48 -11.12 9.01 -14.28
C CYS A 48 -12.58 8.80 -14.60
N ILE A 49 -13.19 9.76 -15.29
CA ILE A 49 -14.62 9.77 -15.65
C ILE A 49 -14.77 9.65 -17.16
N GLY A 50 -15.70 8.81 -17.60
CA GLY A 50 -16.03 8.60 -19.00
C GLY A 50 -14.84 8.12 -19.84
N LYS A 51 -14.62 8.70 -21.00
CA LYS A 51 -13.53 8.30 -21.91
C LYS A 51 -12.12 8.44 -21.29
N ALA A 52 -11.95 9.26 -20.24
CA ALA A 52 -10.68 9.41 -19.55
C ALA A 52 -10.21 8.10 -18.86
N THR A 53 -11.09 7.14 -18.60
CA THR A 53 -10.70 5.83 -18.07
C THR A 53 -9.73 5.06 -18.97
N ARG A 54 -9.71 5.37 -20.28
CA ARG A 54 -8.76 4.78 -21.24
C ARG A 54 -7.36 5.35 -21.14
N LEU A 55 -7.20 6.45 -20.42
CA LEU A 55 -5.91 7.11 -20.23
C LEU A 55 -5.18 6.61 -18.98
N ILE A 56 -5.82 5.78 -18.14
CA ILE A 56 -5.25 5.30 -16.87
C ILE A 56 -3.92 4.58 -17.12
N GLU A 57 -3.80 3.81 -18.18
CA GLU A 57 -2.59 3.06 -18.52
C GLU A 57 -1.41 3.94 -18.98
N TYR A 58 -1.68 5.19 -19.40
CA TYR A 58 -0.69 6.15 -19.90
C TYR A 58 -0.32 7.23 -18.87
N LEU A 59 -0.93 7.22 -17.70
CA LEU A 59 -0.60 8.19 -16.66
C LEU A 59 0.74 7.84 -16.02
N GLU A 60 1.58 8.84 -15.87
CA GLU A 60 2.73 8.75 -14.97
C GLU A 60 2.21 8.53 -13.55
N ASP A 61 2.80 7.57 -12.86
CA ASP A 61 2.14 6.97 -11.69
C ASP A 61 3.05 7.00 -10.47
N ASP A 62 3.85 8.06 -10.32
CA ASP A 62 4.59 8.31 -9.10
C ASP A 62 3.63 8.63 -7.97
N LYS A 63 3.83 8.00 -6.84
CA LYS A 63 3.00 8.13 -5.66
C LYS A 63 3.84 8.47 -4.45
N ALA A 64 3.28 9.28 -3.58
CA ALA A 64 3.88 9.56 -2.30
C ALA A 64 2.90 9.21 -1.18
N TYR A 65 3.44 8.62 -0.12
CA TYR A 65 2.70 8.17 1.05
C TYR A 65 3.39 8.66 2.31
N ILE A 66 2.60 8.85 3.35
CA ILE A 66 3.07 8.88 4.72
C ILE A 66 2.48 7.65 5.38
N GLY A 67 3.35 6.71 5.79
CA GLY A 67 2.95 5.48 6.46
C GLY A 67 3.30 5.52 7.93
N THR A 68 2.37 5.10 8.78
CA THR A 68 2.63 4.85 10.20
C THR A 68 2.99 3.38 10.36
N PHE A 69 4.24 3.12 10.74
CA PHE A 69 4.78 1.78 10.95
C PHE A 69 4.85 1.49 12.44
N CYS A 70 4.32 0.35 12.84
CA CYS A 70 4.33 -0.10 14.23
C CYS A 70 5.28 -1.29 14.35
N PHE A 71 6.35 -1.15 15.11
CA PHE A 71 7.29 -2.22 15.41
C PHE A 71 6.80 -3.08 16.59
N GLY A 72 7.39 -4.26 16.77
CA GLY A 72 7.07 -5.18 17.86
C GLY A 72 6.05 -6.26 17.50
N LYS A 73 5.49 -6.27 16.29
CA LYS A 73 4.55 -7.33 15.85
C LYS A 73 4.47 -7.40 14.33
N SER A 74 4.31 -8.62 13.83
CA SER A 74 3.96 -8.85 12.44
C SER A 74 2.55 -9.43 12.29
N THR A 75 1.92 -9.18 11.15
CA THR A 75 0.57 -9.65 10.83
C THR A 75 0.55 -10.40 9.50
N ASP A 76 -0.45 -11.27 9.32
CA ASP A 76 -0.62 -12.05 8.09
C ASP A 76 -0.95 -11.20 6.85
N SER A 77 -1.47 -10.00 7.03
CA SER A 77 -1.79 -9.04 5.95
C SER A 77 -0.74 -7.94 5.78
N PHE A 78 0.26 -7.87 6.68
CA PHE A 78 1.26 -6.79 6.75
C PHE A 78 0.65 -5.42 7.07
N ASP A 79 -0.54 -5.37 7.67
CA ASP A 79 -1.25 -4.16 8.08
C ASP A 79 -1.99 -4.37 9.40
N ILE A 80 -2.62 -3.31 9.90
CA ILE A 80 -3.30 -3.30 11.21
C ILE A 80 -4.59 -4.12 11.25
N ASP A 81 -5.13 -4.49 10.08
CA ASP A 81 -6.38 -5.26 9.97
C ASP A 81 -6.12 -6.78 10.04
N GLY A 82 -4.86 -7.21 9.94
CA GLY A 82 -4.47 -8.61 9.95
C GLY A 82 -4.39 -9.23 11.35
N ASN A 83 -4.35 -10.57 11.37
CA ASN A 83 -4.09 -11.30 12.61
C ASN A 83 -2.60 -11.23 12.95
N ILE A 84 -2.28 -11.01 14.24
CA ILE A 84 -0.90 -11.04 14.71
C ILE A 84 -0.38 -12.47 14.57
N VAL A 85 0.75 -12.63 13.89
CA VAL A 85 1.42 -13.91 13.67
C VAL A 85 2.70 -14.04 14.49
N GLU A 86 3.32 -12.91 14.86
CA GLU A 86 4.54 -12.87 15.65
C GLU A 86 4.61 -11.59 16.49
N THR A 87 5.25 -11.66 17.64
CA THR A 87 5.51 -10.52 18.54
C THR A 87 6.98 -10.50 18.94
N PHE A 88 7.54 -9.30 19.06
CA PHE A 88 8.94 -9.07 19.41
C PHE A 88 9.00 -8.23 20.68
N GLU A 89 9.88 -8.59 21.62
CA GLU A 89 10.04 -7.87 22.89
C GLU A 89 11.09 -6.76 22.81
N ASP A 90 12.05 -6.92 21.90
CA ASP A 90 13.13 -5.97 21.72
C ASP A 90 12.65 -4.70 21.03
N LYS A 91 13.03 -3.54 21.59
CA LYS A 91 12.74 -2.23 20.99
C LYS A 91 13.76 -1.91 19.92
N VAL A 92 13.29 -1.35 18.82
CA VAL A 92 14.14 -0.84 17.73
C VAL A 92 14.62 0.57 18.10
N ALA A 93 15.87 0.90 17.75
CA ALA A 93 16.39 2.26 17.92
C ALA A 93 16.18 3.12 16.64
N GLU A 94 16.08 4.43 16.81
CA GLU A 94 15.86 5.36 15.69
C GLU A 94 16.99 5.29 14.66
N ASP A 95 18.25 5.21 15.11
CA ASP A 95 19.42 5.14 14.23
C ASP A 95 19.41 3.85 13.38
N ASP A 96 18.91 2.74 13.95
CA ASP A 96 18.78 1.47 13.22
C ASP A 96 17.72 1.59 12.13
N ILE A 97 16.58 2.23 12.42
CA ILE A 97 15.54 2.52 11.42
C ILE A 97 16.14 3.37 10.29
N GLN A 98 16.79 4.49 10.61
CA GLN A 98 17.38 5.39 9.62
C GLN A 98 18.43 4.68 8.75
N SER A 99 19.23 3.79 9.35
CA SER A 99 20.23 3.01 8.64
C SER A 99 19.59 1.97 7.71
N ALA A 100 18.57 1.26 8.18
CA ALA A 100 17.87 0.25 7.40
C ALA A 100 17.12 0.88 6.21
N LEU A 101 16.50 2.05 6.37
CA LEU A 101 15.76 2.73 5.31
C LEU A 101 16.61 3.00 4.06
N LYS A 102 17.92 3.25 4.22
CA LYS A 102 18.82 3.48 3.09
C LYS A 102 18.89 2.30 2.10
N SER A 103 18.69 1.07 2.59
CA SER A 103 18.69 -0.12 1.75
C SER A 103 17.44 -0.27 0.89
N PHE A 104 16.40 0.49 1.18
CA PHE A 104 15.15 0.47 0.41
C PHE A 104 15.13 1.49 -0.74
N GLU A 105 16.10 2.41 -0.83
CA GLU A 105 16.14 3.37 -1.94
C GLU A 105 16.61 2.70 -3.23
N GLY A 106 16.06 3.17 -4.35
CA GLY A 106 16.36 2.65 -5.68
C GLY A 106 15.43 1.53 -6.12
N VAL A 107 15.94 0.62 -6.94
CA VAL A 107 15.18 -0.53 -7.45
C VAL A 107 15.30 -1.67 -6.47
N ILE A 108 14.18 -2.11 -5.93
CA ILE A 108 14.11 -3.25 -5.00
C ILE A 108 13.21 -4.35 -5.56
N GLU A 109 13.44 -5.58 -5.12
CA GLU A 109 12.52 -6.70 -5.32
C GLU A 109 11.60 -6.81 -4.12
N GLN A 110 10.31 -6.62 -4.34
CA GLN A 110 9.29 -6.64 -3.31
C GLN A 110 8.37 -7.84 -3.47
N MET A 111 8.15 -8.58 -2.38
CA MET A 111 7.12 -9.61 -2.32
C MET A 111 5.76 -8.96 -2.09
N PRO A 112 4.81 -9.08 -3.03
CA PRO A 112 3.46 -8.58 -2.82
C PRO A 112 2.77 -9.30 -1.66
N PRO A 113 1.93 -8.60 -0.86
CA PRO A 113 1.16 -9.26 0.18
C PRO A 113 0.11 -10.19 -0.45
N ILE A 114 -0.21 -11.28 0.26
CA ILE A 114 -1.24 -12.23 -0.21
C ILE A 114 -2.61 -11.56 -0.31
N TYR A 115 -2.89 -10.57 0.54
CA TYR A 115 -4.10 -9.75 0.48
C TYR A 115 -3.95 -8.61 -0.55
N SER A 116 -3.78 -8.98 -1.83
CA SER A 116 -3.67 -8.03 -2.94
C SER A 116 -4.59 -8.38 -4.11
N ALA A 117 -4.76 -7.42 -5.02
CA ALA A 117 -5.58 -7.60 -6.22
C ALA A 117 -4.82 -8.22 -7.41
N ILE A 118 -3.58 -8.66 -7.20
CA ILE A 118 -2.79 -9.37 -8.20
C ILE A 118 -3.50 -10.66 -8.58
N LYS A 119 -3.51 -10.97 -9.86
CA LYS A 119 -4.10 -12.21 -10.37
C LYS A 119 -3.04 -13.26 -10.66
N ILE A 120 -3.27 -14.47 -10.16
CA ILE A 120 -2.56 -15.70 -10.54
C ILE A 120 -3.63 -16.67 -11.04
N ASP A 121 -3.43 -17.24 -12.21
CA ASP A 121 -4.38 -18.16 -12.87
C ASP A 121 -5.81 -17.60 -12.97
N GLY A 122 -5.93 -16.30 -13.24
CA GLY A 122 -7.19 -15.59 -13.40
C GLY A 122 -7.92 -15.21 -12.11
N LYS A 123 -7.47 -15.68 -10.95
CA LYS A 123 -8.03 -15.44 -9.63
C LYS A 123 -7.15 -14.47 -8.83
N LYS A 124 -7.74 -13.57 -8.05
CA LYS A 124 -6.98 -12.60 -7.26
C LYS A 124 -6.36 -13.24 -6.01
N LEU A 125 -5.18 -12.76 -5.59
CA LEU A 125 -4.46 -13.31 -4.43
C LEU A 125 -5.30 -13.28 -3.15
N TYR A 126 -6.03 -12.20 -2.89
CA TYR A 126 -6.89 -12.12 -1.70
C TYR A 126 -8.01 -13.19 -1.68
N GLU A 127 -8.42 -13.71 -2.85
CA GLU A 127 -9.42 -14.78 -2.93
C GLU A 127 -8.81 -16.12 -2.51
N TYR A 128 -7.52 -16.36 -2.87
CA TYR A 128 -6.78 -17.52 -2.37
C TYR A 128 -6.57 -17.44 -0.85
N ALA A 129 -6.18 -16.25 -0.34
CA ALA A 129 -6.01 -16.03 1.08
C ALA A 129 -7.26 -16.37 1.90
N ARG A 130 -8.44 -15.92 1.42
CA ARG A 130 -9.72 -16.22 2.07
C ARG A 130 -10.10 -17.70 2.04
N GLU A 131 -9.58 -18.46 1.09
CA GLU A 131 -9.77 -19.91 1.00
C GLU A 131 -8.71 -20.70 1.78
N GLY A 132 -7.78 -20.02 2.46
CA GLY A 132 -6.66 -20.65 3.17
C GLY A 132 -5.68 -21.37 2.25
N LYS A 133 -5.62 -20.99 0.96
CA LYS A 133 -4.72 -21.60 -0.02
C LYS A 133 -3.44 -20.80 -0.16
N THR A 134 -2.32 -21.47 -0.11
CA THR A 134 -1.01 -20.92 -0.49
C THR A 134 -0.83 -20.92 -2.00
N VAL A 135 -0.23 -19.85 -2.52
CA VAL A 135 0.12 -19.70 -3.96
C VAL A 135 1.55 -19.17 -4.03
N ASP A 136 2.30 -19.65 -5.00
CA ASP A 136 3.62 -19.09 -5.27
C ASP A 136 3.49 -17.69 -5.84
N ILE A 137 4.01 -16.71 -5.10
CA ILE A 137 4.01 -15.30 -5.48
C ILE A 137 5.43 -14.94 -5.89
N ASN A 138 5.59 -14.44 -7.12
CA ASN A 138 6.89 -13.96 -7.56
C ASN A 138 7.13 -12.53 -7.09
N PRO A 139 8.36 -12.21 -6.62
CA PRO A 139 8.76 -10.85 -6.33
C PRO A 139 8.60 -9.94 -7.55
N ARG A 140 8.36 -8.66 -7.30
CA ARG A 140 8.24 -7.64 -8.35
C ARG A 140 9.24 -6.54 -8.12
N LYS A 141 9.86 -6.08 -9.18
CA LYS A 141 10.72 -4.89 -9.13
C LYS A 141 9.85 -3.66 -9.00
N VAL A 142 10.15 -2.86 -7.99
CA VAL A 142 9.57 -1.54 -7.75
C VAL A 142 10.69 -0.54 -7.51
N THR A 143 10.41 0.74 -7.72
CA THR A 143 11.39 1.80 -7.49
C THR A 143 10.92 2.65 -6.32
N ILE A 144 11.77 2.79 -5.31
CA ILE A 144 11.60 3.75 -4.22
C ILE A 144 12.50 4.93 -4.54
N GLU A 145 11.90 6.04 -4.93
CA GLU A 145 12.64 7.26 -5.29
C GLU A 145 13.18 7.97 -4.06
N LYS A 146 12.39 7.91 -2.98
CA LYS A 146 12.74 8.54 -1.71
C LYS A 146 12.04 7.83 -0.56
N ILE A 147 12.76 7.60 0.53
CA ILE A 147 12.22 7.09 1.78
C ILE A 147 12.87 7.81 2.96
N GLU A 148 12.09 8.36 3.87
CA GLU A 148 12.59 9.18 4.98
C GLU A 148 11.81 8.93 6.26
N LEU A 149 12.51 8.75 7.35
CA LEU A 149 11.93 8.79 8.70
C LEU A 149 11.54 10.23 9.02
N ARG A 150 10.27 10.47 9.35
CA ARG A 150 9.75 11.78 9.73
C ARG A 150 9.72 11.99 11.23
N SER A 151 9.26 10.98 11.94
CA SER A 151 9.23 10.96 13.39
C SER A 151 9.27 9.53 13.89
N PHE A 152 9.74 9.36 15.12
CA PHE A 152 9.75 8.07 15.81
C PHE A 152 9.41 8.26 17.29
N ASP A 153 8.40 7.53 17.71
CA ASP A 153 8.04 7.37 19.11
C ASP A 153 8.66 6.08 19.66
N TYR A 154 9.81 6.23 20.33
CA TYR A 154 10.55 5.10 20.89
C TYR A 154 9.75 4.31 21.94
N GLU A 155 8.92 5.00 22.73
CA GLU A 155 8.16 4.31 23.78
C GLU A 155 7.07 3.43 23.22
N ASN A 156 6.34 3.90 22.23
CA ASN A 156 5.26 3.17 21.58
C ASN A 156 5.71 2.38 20.35
N GLN A 157 6.99 2.51 19.97
CA GLN A 157 7.58 1.85 18.79
C GLN A 157 6.80 2.15 17.50
N ILE A 158 6.50 3.45 17.29
CA ILE A 158 5.74 3.94 16.14
C ILE A 158 6.60 4.91 15.34
N ALA A 159 6.79 4.63 14.05
CA ALA A 159 7.49 5.50 13.11
C ALA A 159 6.54 6.08 12.06
N GLU A 160 6.67 7.36 11.75
CA GLU A 160 6.07 7.97 10.58
C GLU A 160 7.13 8.06 9.47
N ILE A 161 6.86 7.43 8.33
CA ILE A 161 7.81 7.31 7.22
C ILE A 161 7.17 7.87 5.95
N TYR A 162 7.88 8.81 5.31
CA TYR A 162 7.54 9.30 3.99
C TYR A 162 8.16 8.41 2.91
N ILE A 163 7.37 8.05 1.88
CA ILE A 163 7.80 7.16 0.80
C ILE A 163 7.30 7.72 -0.53
N LYS A 164 8.22 8.03 -1.46
CA LYS A 164 7.89 8.31 -2.86
C LYS A 164 8.32 7.11 -3.71
N CYS A 165 7.41 6.54 -4.49
CA CYS A 165 7.65 5.27 -5.16
C CYS A 165 6.86 5.13 -6.46
N SER A 166 7.31 4.18 -7.29
CA SER A 166 6.62 3.78 -8.52
C SER A 166 5.29 3.08 -8.25
N LYS A 167 4.44 3.00 -9.25
CA LYS A 167 3.20 2.22 -9.17
C LYS A 167 3.46 0.75 -8.86
N GLY A 168 2.51 0.14 -8.19
CA GLY A 168 2.58 -1.28 -7.82
C GLY A 168 3.41 -1.54 -6.57
N THR A 169 3.99 -0.52 -5.95
CA THR A 169 4.63 -0.62 -4.64
C THR A 169 3.60 -0.80 -3.54
N TYR A 170 3.81 -1.79 -2.70
CA TYR A 170 3.00 -2.06 -1.52
C TYR A 170 3.69 -1.48 -0.28
N ILE A 171 3.13 -0.43 0.30
CA ILE A 171 3.69 0.19 1.52
C ILE A 171 3.68 -0.80 2.68
N ARG A 172 2.69 -1.67 2.74
CA ARG A 172 2.60 -2.78 3.71
C ARG A 172 3.78 -3.75 3.62
N SER A 173 4.20 -4.10 2.40
CA SER A 173 5.39 -4.95 2.22
C SER A 173 6.66 -4.23 2.65
N ILE A 174 6.78 -2.91 2.44
CA ILE A 174 7.92 -2.13 2.96
C ILE A 174 7.94 -2.20 4.49
N ALA A 175 6.78 -2.05 5.14
CA ALA A 175 6.70 -2.14 6.60
C ALA A 175 7.16 -3.50 7.11
N ASN A 176 6.65 -4.59 6.53
CA ASN A 176 7.03 -5.95 6.88
C ASN A 176 8.52 -6.24 6.62
N ASP A 177 9.05 -5.77 5.48
CA ASP A 177 10.44 -6.02 5.11
C ASP A 177 11.40 -5.19 5.96
N LEU A 178 11.01 -3.97 6.35
CA LEU A 178 11.77 -3.14 7.30
C LEU A 178 11.80 -3.79 8.69
N GLY A 179 10.67 -4.29 9.18
CA GLY A 179 10.62 -5.04 10.43
C GLY A 179 11.58 -6.24 10.41
N LYS A 180 11.53 -7.05 9.35
CA LYS A 180 12.46 -8.19 9.16
C LYS A 180 13.93 -7.76 9.14
N ALA A 181 14.26 -6.64 8.46
CA ALA A 181 15.63 -6.12 8.42
C ALA A 181 16.13 -5.69 9.81
N LEU A 182 15.23 -5.33 10.71
CA LEU A 182 15.49 -4.92 12.09
C LEU A 182 15.30 -6.05 13.11
N ASN A 183 15.00 -7.30 12.66
CA ASN A 183 14.64 -8.46 13.48
C ASN A 183 13.44 -8.16 14.42
N ASN A 184 12.43 -7.47 13.88
CA ASN A 184 11.30 -6.98 14.64
C ASN A 184 9.99 -7.06 13.86
#